data_c7c7441c499ceacd0a27502ea953eabd
#
_entry.id   c7c7441c499ceacd0a27502ea953eabd
#
_cell.length_a   1.000
_cell.length_b   1.000
_cell.length_c   1.000
_cell.angle_alpha   90.00
_cell.angle_beta   90.00
_cell.angle_gamma   90.00
#
_symmetry.space_group_name_H-M   'P 1'
#
loop_
_entity.id
_entity.type
_entity.pdbx_description
1 polymer ?
#
loop_
_entity_poly.entity_id
_entity_poly.type
_entity_poly.pdbx_seq_one_letter_code
_entity_poly.pdbx_strand_id
1 'polypeptide(L)'
;MNTNKPVTQTYQNVGSQPAVRTEAGNKVLRNTYMLLSMTLLFSAAMAWISAANNWPYPGVMITLIGYFGLLFLTTKLRNSVWGIASIFALTGFMGVTMGPIVNAYIGAFSNGTELVMMALGGTGVVFFSMSGVALVSKRDFSWMGKGLMIGILVAFVAGLGAIFFQMPALSLAVSSMFILLMAGLILYQTQQIINGGETNYIMATITLFVSLYNLFTSMLHLLGFFAGED
;
A
#
# COMPACT_ATOMS: atom_id res chain seq x y z
N MET A 1 -37.61 7.20 58.19
CA MET A 1 -37.05 5.92 57.81
C MET A 1 -36.35 6.12 56.48
N ASN A 2 -35.03 6.27 56.54
CA ASN A 2 -34.20 6.71 55.42
C ASN A 2 -33.33 5.48 55.02
N THR A 3 -33.67 4.80 53.92
CA THR A 3 -32.93 3.63 53.46
C THR A 3 -32.01 4.04 52.31
N ASN A 4 -30.80 4.48 52.69
CA ASN A 4 -29.68 4.60 51.74
C ASN A 4 -29.24 3.19 51.29
N LYS A 5 -29.54 2.80 50.04
CA LYS A 5 -28.91 1.66 49.37
C LYS A 5 -27.60 2.15 48.78
N PRO A 6 -26.45 1.48 49.01
CA PRO A 6 -25.22 1.79 48.33
C PRO A 6 -25.30 1.37 46.88
N VAL A 7 -25.02 2.32 45.97
CA VAL A 7 -24.84 2.05 44.52
C VAL A 7 -23.51 1.33 44.39
N THR A 8 -23.56 0.03 44.23
CA THR A 8 -22.38 -0.78 43.85
C THR A 8 -22.05 -0.44 42.41
N GLN A 9 -21.08 0.43 42.20
CA GLN A 9 -20.50 0.61 40.88
C GLN A 9 -19.75 -0.69 40.48
N THR A 10 -20.37 -1.44 39.59
CA THR A 10 -19.71 -2.55 38.93
C THR A 10 -18.68 -1.95 37.99
N TYR A 11 -17.42 -1.93 38.44
CA TYR A 11 -16.29 -1.71 37.53
C TYR A 11 -16.28 -2.85 36.52
N GLN A 12 -16.87 -2.63 35.35
CA GLN A 12 -16.65 -3.51 34.22
C GLN A 12 -15.15 -3.44 33.90
N ASN A 13 -14.47 -4.54 34.18
CA ASN A 13 -13.14 -4.83 33.69
C ASN A 13 -13.16 -4.63 32.16
N VAL A 14 -12.56 -3.53 31.71
CA VAL A 14 -12.17 -3.35 30.30
C VAL A 14 -10.92 -4.20 30.09
N GLY A 15 -11.08 -5.51 30.29
CA GLY A 15 -10.16 -6.50 29.79
C GLY A 15 -10.29 -6.51 28.28
N SER A 16 -9.18 -6.39 27.60
CA SER A 16 -9.01 -6.52 26.16
C SER A 16 -9.91 -7.63 25.60
N GLN A 17 -11.08 -7.26 25.08
CA GLN A 17 -11.92 -8.21 24.37
C GLN A 17 -11.16 -8.63 23.12
N PRO A 18 -11.05 -9.93 22.82
CA PRO A 18 -10.48 -10.38 21.56
C PRO A 18 -11.30 -9.74 20.44
N ALA A 19 -10.60 -9.17 19.45
CA ALA A 19 -11.21 -8.52 18.31
C ALA A 19 -12.27 -9.43 17.68
N VAL A 20 -13.54 -9.11 17.90
CA VAL A 20 -14.66 -9.85 17.33
C VAL A 20 -14.73 -9.48 15.87
N ARG A 21 -14.40 -10.44 14.99
CA ARG A 21 -14.64 -10.30 13.55
C ARG A 21 -16.12 -9.95 13.34
N THR A 22 -16.37 -8.74 12.87
CA THR A 22 -17.74 -8.31 12.58
C THR A 22 -18.14 -8.81 11.18
N GLU A 23 -19.40 -9.19 10.98
CA GLU A 23 -19.92 -9.52 9.64
C GLU A 23 -19.71 -8.36 8.67
N ALA A 24 -19.82 -7.13 9.16
CA ALA A 24 -19.53 -5.92 8.40
C ALA A 24 -18.05 -5.87 7.94
N GLY A 25 -17.10 -6.23 8.79
CA GLY A 25 -15.67 -6.30 8.43
C GLY A 25 -15.39 -7.33 7.33
N ASN A 26 -16.05 -8.50 7.37
CA ASN A 26 -15.91 -9.50 6.32
C ASN A 26 -16.44 -9.01 4.95
N LYS A 27 -17.54 -8.24 4.93
CA LYS A 27 -18.08 -7.63 3.70
C LYS A 27 -17.13 -6.58 3.14
N VAL A 28 -16.60 -5.70 3.99
CA VAL A 28 -15.61 -4.68 3.59
C VAL A 28 -14.35 -5.35 3.05
N LEU A 29 -13.84 -6.38 3.74
CA LEU A 29 -12.68 -7.14 3.30
C LEU A 29 -12.88 -7.72 1.89
N ARG A 30 -13.96 -8.43 1.68
CA ARG A 30 -14.29 -9.03 0.37
C ARG A 30 -14.35 -7.98 -0.73
N ASN A 31 -15.06 -6.88 -0.51
CA ASN A 31 -15.20 -5.81 -1.50
C ASN A 31 -13.85 -5.12 -1.78
N THR A 32 -13.02 -4.93 -0.74
CA THR A 32 -11.67 -4.38 -0.86
C THR A 32 -10.79 -5.28 -1.73
N TYR A 33 -10.75 -6.58 -1.47
CA TYR A 33 -9.87 -7.49 -2.24
C TYR A 33 -10.38 -7.70 -3.67
N MET A 34 -11.70 -7.69 -3.89
CA MET A 34 -12.26 -7.69 -5.25
C MET A 34 -11.85 -6.43 -6.02
N LEU A 35 -12.05 -5.25 -5.43
CA LEU A 35 -11.69 -3.99 -6.07
C LEU A 35 -10.17 -3.88 -6.26
N LEU A 36 -9.38 -4.33 -5.28
CA LEU A 36 -7.91 -4.38 -5.37
C LEU A 36 -7.46 -5.26 -6.56
N SER A 37 -8.03 -6.45 -6.71
CA SER A 37 -7.71 -7.31 -7.84
C SER A 37 -8.03 -6.66 -9.18
N MET A 38 -9.20 -6.02 -9.29
CA MET A 38 -9.62 -5.32 -10.51
C MET A 38 -8.68 -4.15 -10.82
N THR A 39 -8.33 -3.34 -9.83
CA THR A 39 -7.44 -2.18 -9.99
C THR A 39 -5.99 -2.59 -10.28
N LEU A 40 -5.51 -3.70 -9.71
CA LEU A 40 -4.19 -4.26 -10.03
C LEU A 40 -4.13 -4.75 -11.47
N LEU A 41 -5.14 -5.49 -11.93
CA LEU A 41 -5.21 -5.95 -13.33
C LEU A 41 -5.30 -4.77 -14.30
N PHE A 42 -6.12 -3.77 -13.99
CA PHE A 42 -6.23 -2.57 -14.79
C PHE A 42 -4.92 -1.78 -14.84
N SER A 43 -4.27 -1.59 -13.69
CA SER A 43 -2.96 -0.93 -13.60
C SER A 43 -1.89 -1.69 -14.37
N ALA A 44 -1.87 -3.02 -14.28
CA ALA A 44 -0.94 -3.86 -15.06
C ALA A 44 -1.19 -3.74 -16.58
N ALA A 45 -2.46 -3.72 -17.01
CA ALA A 45 -2.80 -3.49 -18.41
C ALA A 45 -2.32 -2.10 -18.89
N MET A 46 -2.54 -1.05 -18.08
CA MET A 46 -2.07 0.31 -18.40
C MET A 46 -0.54 0.40 -18.43
N ALA A 47 0.16 -0.31 -17.52
CA ALA A 47 1.61 -0.40 -17.54
C ALA A 47 2.12 -1.11 -18.80
N TRP A 48 1.47 -2.21 -19.16
CA TRP A 48 1.82 -2.94 -20.39
C TRP A 48 1.60 -2.09 -21.66
N ILE A 49 0.46 -1.38 -21.77
CA ILE A 49 0.18 -0.47 -22.89
C ILE A 49 1.24 0.63 -22.97
N SER A 50 1.58 1.24 -21.84
CA SER A 50 2.59 2.29 -21.76
C SER A 50 3.98 1.78 -22.16
N ALA A 51 4.35 0.59 -21.68
CA ALA A 51 5.61 -0.06 -22.01
C ALA A 51 5.68 -0.45 -23.49
N ALA A 52 4.63 -1.10 -24.03
CA ALA A 52 4.57 -1.55 -25.42
C ALA A 52 4.64 -0.39 -26.45
N ASN A 53 4.11 0.77 -26.08
CA ASN A 53 4.16 1.96 -26.92
C ASN A 53 5.37 2.88 -26.63
N ASN A 54 6.29 2.45 -25.75
CA ASN A 54 7.47 3.22 -25.35
C ASN A 54 7.13 4.65 -24.90
N TRP A 55 6.06 4.82 -24.14
CA TRP A 55 5.70 6.14 -23.62
C TRP A 55 6.82 6.69 -22.73
N PRO A 56 7.15 7.97 -22.86
CA PRO A 56 8.20 8.54 -22.04
C PRO A 56 7.74 8.66 -20.57
N TYR A 57 8.69 8.52 -19.66
CA TYR A 57 8.42 8.79 -18.25
C TYR A 57 8.09 10.28 -18.06
N PRO A 58 6.95 10.63 -17.45
CA PRO A 58 6.50 12.02 -17.37
C PRO A 58 7.34 12.89 -16.41
N GLY A 59 8.28 12.26 -15.70
CA GLY A 59 9.09 12.95 -14.70
C GLY A 59 8.47 12.94 -13.30
N VAL A 60 9.34 13.10 -12.30
CA VAL A 60 8.96 13.00 -10.87
C VAL A 60 7.87 14.00 -10.50
N MET A 61 7.97 15.25 -10.94
CA MET A 61 7.00 16.31 -10.57
C MET A 61 5.60 16.02 -11.08
N ILE A 62 5.46 15.64 -12.36
CA ILE A 62 4.15 15.32 -12.96
C ILE A 62 3.57 14.07 -12.28
N THR A 63 4.43 13.07 -12.00
CA THR A 63 4.00 11.87 -11.29
C THR A 63 3.49 12.18 -9.89
N LEU A 64 4.18 13.02 -9.12
CA LEU A 64 3.75 13.42 -7.77
C LEU A 64 2.44 14.23 -7.81
N ILE A 65 2.34 15.23 -8.69
CA ILE A 65 1.14 16.06 -8.82
C ILE A 65 -0.06 15.19 -9.22
N GLY A 66 0.11 14.32 -10.21
CA GLY A 66 -0.93 13.40 -10.67
C GLY A 66 -1.35 12.41 -9.57
N TYR A 67 -0.37 11.80 -8.88
CA TYR A 67 -0.62 10.86 -7.79
C TYR A 67 -1.40 11.53 -6.64
N PHE A 68 -0.88 12.63 -6.08
CA PHE A 68 -1.53 13.30 -4.96
C PHE A 68 -2.86 13.95 -5.36
N GLY A 69 -2.96 14.51 -6.58
CA GLY A 69 -4.20 15.07 -7.09
C GLY A 69 -5.31 14.02 -7.23
N LEU A 70 -5.00 12.86 -7.83
CA LEU A 70 -5.94 11.75 -7.97
C LEU A 70 -6.25 11.08 -6.62
N LEU A 71 -5.26 10.98 -5.72
CA LEU A 71 -5.46 10.49 -4.36
C LEU A 71 -6.44 11.39 -3.59
N PHE A 72 -6.23 12.70 -3.66
CA PHE A 72 -7.14 13.67 -3.03
C PHE A 72 -8.55 13.58 -3.62
N LEU A 73 -8.66 13.54 -4.96
CA LEU A 73 -9.94 13.38 -5.64
C LEU A 73 -10.67 12.11 -5.19
N THR A 74 -9.98 10.97 -5.15
CA THR A 74 -10.57 9.69 -4.72
C THR A 74 -10.98 9.74 -3.26
N THR A 75 -10.17 10.35 -2.39
CA THR A 75 -10.51 10.53 -0.98
C THR A 75 -11.78 11.38 -0.81
N LYS A 76 -11.93 12.44 -1.62
CA LYS A 76 -13.12 13.30 -1.61
C LYS A 76 -14.37 12.58 -2.12
N LEU A 77 -14.22 11.72 -3.12
CA LEU A 77 -15.31 10.97 -3.75
C LEU A 77 -15.58 9.59 -3.14
N ARG A 78 -14.86 9.18 -2.09
CA ARG A 78 -14.86 7.83 -1.51
C ARG A 78 -16.24 7.28 -1.13
N ASN A 79 -17.20 8.15 -0.84
CA ASN A 79 -18.57 7.79 -0.46
C ASN A 79 -19.57 7.95 -1.63
N SER A 80 -19.09 8.20 -2.84
CA SER A 80 -19.88 8.38 -4.05
C SER A 80 -19.62 7.26 -5.05
N VAL A 81 -20.53 7.07 -6.00
CA VAL A 81 -20.33 6.18 -7.17
C VAL A 81 -19.07 6.59 -7.97
N TRP A 82 -18.77 7.88 -8.04
CA TRP A 82 -17.56 8.43 -8.66
C TRP A 82 -16.25 8.02 -7.96
N GLY A 83 -16.33 7.54 -6.72
CA GLY A 83 -15.16 6.99 -6.02
C GLY A 83 -14.55 5.79 -6.72
N ILE A 84 -15.39 4.93 -7.35
CA ILE A 84 -14.90 3.79 -8.13
C ILE A 84 -14.20 4.29 -9.41
N ALA A 85 -14.79 5.23 -10.13
CA ALA A 85 -14.15 5.79 -11.32
C ALA A 85 -12.80 6.48 -10.97
N SER A 86 -12.76 7.21 -9.85
CA SER A 86 -11.54 7.91 -9.42
C SER A 86 -10.42 6.97 -8.97
N ILE A 87 -10.73 5.81 -8.34
CA ILE A 87 -9.70 4.83 -8.00
C ILE A 87 -9.12 4.17 -9.25
N PHE A 88 -9.93 3.89 -10.28
CA PHE A 88 -9.42 3.40 -11.55
C PHE A 88 -8.57 4.46 -12.27
N ALA A 89 -8.94 5.74 -12.21
CA ALA A 89 -8.11 6.82 -12.73
C ALA A 89 -6.75 6.89 -12.00
N LEU A 90 -6.74 6.78 -10.67
CA LEU A 90 -5.52 6.75 -9.86
C LEU A 90 -4.63 5.55 -10.23
N THR A 91 -5.20 4.34 -10.19
CA THR A 91 -4.43 3.11 -10.44
C THR A 91 -3.99 2.97 -11.90
N GLY A 92 -4.80 3.47 -12.84
CA GLY A 92 -4.43 3.57 -14.25
C GLY A 92 -3.28 4.54 -14.48
N PHE A 93 -3.33 5.73 -13.87
CA PHE A 93 -2.23 6.70 -13.92
C PHE A 93 -0.93 6.11 -13.35
N MET A 94 -1.00 5.44 -12.20
CA MET A 94 0.15 4.76 -11.61
C MET A 94 0.67 3.63 -12.52
N GLY A 95 -0.22 2.90 -13.19
CA GLY A 95 0.16 1.91 -14.20
C GLY A 95 0.91 2.53 -15.38
N VAL A 96 0.37 3.60 -15.95
CA VAL A 96 1.03 4.33 -17.07
C VAL A 96 2.44 4.79 -16.69
N THR A 97 2.63 5.30 -15.48
CA THR A 97 3.96 5.75 -15.01
C THR A 97 4.91 4.57 -14.73
N MET A 98 4.37 3.38 -14.46
CA MET A 98 5.16 2.16 -14.22
C MET A 98 5.76 1.57 -15.50
N GLY A 99 5.06 1.67 -16.64
CA GLY A 99 5.53 1.10 -17.91
C GLY A 99 6.93 1.53 -18.31
N PRO A 100 7.24 2.84 -18.38
CA PRO A 100 8.59 3.34 -18.66
C PRO A 100 9.65 2.86 -17.66
N ILE A 101 9.28 2.75 -16.37
CA ILE A 101 10.19 2.26 -15.33
C ILE A 101 10.56 0.80 -15.61
N VAL A 102 9.56 -0.05 -15.85
CA VAL A 102 9.78 -1.48 -16.17
C VAL A 102 10.61 -1.63 -17.43
N ASN A 103 10.31 -0.86 -18.49
CA ASN A 103 11.12 -0.87 -19.73
C ASN A 103 12.58 -0.47 -19.48
N ALA A 104 12.83 0.51 -18.62
CA ALA A 104 14.18 0.91 -18.28
C ALA A 104 14.97 -0.24 -17.64
N TYR A 105 14.35 -1.01 -16.73
CA TYR A 105 15.00 -2.18 -16.13
C TYR A 105 15.21 -3.31 -17.12
N ILE A 106 14.21 -3.61 -17.96
CA ILE A 106 14.34 -4.65 -18.99
C ILE A 106 15.45 -4.30 -20.01
N GLY A 107 15.60 -3.02 -20.34
CA GLY A 107 16.62 -2.58 -21.30
C GLY A 107 18.01 -2.38 -20.69
N ALA A 108 18.12 -2.08 -19.39
CA ALA A 108 19.38 -1.82 -18.72
C ALA A 108 20.14 -3.09 -18.29
N PHE A 109 19.41 -4.18 -17.99
CA PHE A 109 20.00 -5.41 -17.46
C PHE A 109 19.76 -6.59 -18.41
N SER A 110 20.76 -7.45 -18.57
CA SER A 110 20.65 -8.69 -19.37
C SER A 110 19.57 -9.65 -18.86
N ASN A 111 19.33 -9.64 -17.54
CA ASN A 111 18.31 -10.38 -16.81
C ASN A 111 17.13 -9.49 -16.35
N GLY A 112 16.92 -8.32 -16.98
CA GLY A 112 15.94 -7.33 -16.54
C GLY A 112 14.50 -7.86 -16.41
N THR A 113 14.09 -8.76 -17.30
CA THR A 113 12.79 -9.45 -17.22
C THR A 113 12.68 -10.31 -15.95
N GLU A 114 13.76 -11.01 -15.58
CA GLU A 114 13.81 -11.83 -14.37
C GLU A 114 13.73 -10.95 -13.10
N LEU A 115 14.40 -9.80 -13.09
CA LEU A 115 14.33 -8.84 -12.00
C LEU A 115 12.89 -8.35 -11.78
N VAL A 116 12.18 -8.02 -12.85
CA VAL A 116 10.77 -7.62 -12.80
C VAL A 116 9.90 -8.74 -12.25
N MET A 117 10.10 -9.99 -12.74
CA MET A 117 9.36 -11.16 -12.26
C MET A 117 9.65 -11.47 -10.79
N MET A 118 10.90 -11.35 -10.34
CA MET A 118 11.28 -11.53 -8.95
C MET A 118 10.67 -10.46 -8.05
N ALA A 119 10.66 -9.19 -8.49
CA ALA A 119 10.01 -8.10 -7.76
C ALA A 119 8.50 -8.33 -7.63
N LEU A 120 7.82 -8.77 -8.72
CA LEU A 120 6.39 -9.12 -8.68
C LEU A 120 6.11 -10.29 -7.76
N GLY A 121 6.89 -11.37 -7.89
CA GLY A 121 6.77 -12.57 -7.05
C GLY A 121 6.99 -12.24 -5.58
N GLY A 122 8.06 -11.52 -5.26
CA GLY A 122 8.36 -11.06 -3.90
C GLY A 122 7.26 -10.17 -3.31
N THR A 123 6.73 -9.24 -4.12
CA THR A 123 5.58 -8.41 -3.71
C THR A 123 4.36 -9.27 -3.38
N GLY A 124 4.05 -10.25 -4.22
CA GLY A 124 2.96 -11.20 -3.98
C GLY A 124 3.16 -12.01 -2.71
N VAL A 125 4.35 -12.55 -2.49
CA VAL A 125 4.70 -13.33 -1.28
C VAL A 125 4.51 -12.48 -0.02
N VAL A 126 5.03 -11.25 0.00
CA VAL A 126 4.86 -10.34 1.15
C VAL A 126 3.39 -9.99 1.37
N PHE A 127 2.65 -9.69 0.31
CA PHE A 127 1.22 -9.37 0.40
C PHE A 127 0.41 -10.51 1.02
N PHE A 128 0.54 -11.71 0.47
CA PHE A 128 -0.20 -12.88 0.98
C PHE A 128 0.22 -13.27 2.39
N SER A 129 1.52 -13.17 2.71
CA SER A 129 2.04 -13.46 4.05
C SER A 129 1.50 -12.46 5.07
N MET A 130 1.61 -11.15 4.81
CA MET A 130 1.18 -10.12 5.75
C MET A 130 -0.34 -10.09 5.90
N SER A 131 -1.09 -10.26 4.81
CA SER A 131 -2.55 -10.41 4.85
C SER A 131 -2.96 -11.68 5.60
N GLY A 132 -2.27 -12.80 5.35
CA GLY A 132 -2.50 -14.06 6.06
C GLY A 132 -2.27 -13.94 7.57
N VAL A 133 -1.16 -13.32 7.98
CA VAL A 133 -0.87 -13.02 9.40
C VAL A 133 -1.97 -12.16 10.01
N ALA A 134 -2.44 -11.11 9.32
CA ALA A 134 -3.53 -10.26 9.80
C ALA A 134 -4.84 -11.05 10.01
N LEU A 135 -5.11 -12.00 9.11
CA LEU A 135 -6.33 -12.82 9.14
C LEU A 135 -6.33 -13.86 10.27
N VAL A 136 -5.17 -14.41 10.62
CA VAL A 136 -5.05 -15.51 11.60
C VAL A 136 -4.65 -15.01 12.98
N SER A 137 -3.89 -13.92 13.06
CA SER A 137 -3.40 -13.38 14.32
C SER A 137 -4.51 -12.84 15.20
N LYS A 138 -4.47 -13.22 16.48
CA LYS A 138 -5.33 -12.65 17.53
C LYS A 138 -4.72 -11.39 18.17
N ARG A 139 -3.51 -11.01 17.76
CA ARG A 139 -2.83 -9.83 18.31
C ARG A 139 -3.38 -8.56 17.67
N ASP A 140 -3.49 -7.52 18.47
CA ASP A 140 -3.85 -6.18 17.98
C ASP A 140 -2.57 -5.43 17.54
N PHE A 141 -2.54 -5.04 16.26
CA PHE A 141 -1.46 -4.25 15.65
C PHE A 141 -1.83 -2.76 15.51
N SER A 142 -2.93 -2.30 16.12
CA SER A 142 -3.38 -0.90 16.03
C SER A 142 -2.33 0.11 16.51
N TRP A 143 -1.47 -0.30 17.44
CA TRP A 143 -0.36 0.52 17.94
C TRP A 143 0.66 0.87 16.85
N MET A 144 0.78 0.05 15.80
CA MET A 144 1.72 0.28 14.70
C MET A 144 1.32 1.48 13.82
N GLY A 145 0.04 1.83 13.76
CA GLY A 145 -0.49 2.80 12.80
C GLY A 145 0.23 4.15 12.84
N LYS A 146 0.46 4.70 14.03
CA LYS A 146 1.19 5.98 14.19
C LYS A 146 2.66 5.85 13.75
N GLY A 147 3.32 4.78 14.15
CA GLY A 147 4.72 4.52 13.77
C GLY A 147 4.90 4.35 12.26
N LEU A 148 4.00 3.58 11.63
CA LEU A 148 3.99 3.40 10.17
C LEU A 148 3.79 4.73 9.43
N MET A 149 2.83 5.55 9.87
CA MET A 149 2.57 6.86 9.24
C MET A 149 3.80 7.77 9.32
N ILE A 150 4.43 7.87 10.49
CA ILE A 150 5.65 8.68 10.68
C ILE A 150 6.80 8.10 9.84
N GLY A 151 6.99 6.77 9.86
CA GLY A 151 8.02 6.11 9.08
C GLY A 151 7.87 6.33 7.59
N ILE A 152 6.64 6.22 7.06
CA ILE A 152 6.35 6.48 5.64
C ILE A 152 6.65 7.93 5.27
N LEU A 153 6.27 8.89 6.13
CA LEU A 153 6.55 10.31 5.88
C LEU A 153 8.07 10.58 5.86
N VAL A 154 8.81 10.04 6.83
CA VAL A 154 10.26 10.16 6.88
C VAL A 154 10.92 9.52 5.67
N ALA A 155 10.51 8.29 5.30
CA ALA A 155 11.01 7.59 4.12
C ALA A 155 10.72 8.36 2.83
N PHE A 156 9.51 8.95 2.71
CA PHE A 156 9.13 9.76 1.56
C PHE A 156 10.00 11.00 1.43
N VAL A 157 10.19 11.76 2.51
CA VAL A 157 11.05 12.96 2.50
C VAL A 157 12.50 12.59 2.21
N ALA A 158 13.02 11.52 2.82
CA ALA A 158 14.36 11.02 2.55
C ALA A 158 14.52 10.55 1.08
N GLY A 159 13.48 9.92 0.52
CA GLY A 159 13.45 9.51 -0.89
C GLY A 159 13.51 10.69 -1.85
N LEU A 160 12.76 11.76 -1.58
CA LEU A 160 12.87 12.99 -2.34
C LEU A 160 14.29 13.57 -2.22
N GLY A 161 14.86 13.61 -1.03
CA GLY A 161 16.24 14.03 -0.81
C GLY A 161 17.24 13.18 -1.62
N ALA A 162 17.08 11.85 -1.62
CA ALA A 162 17.93 10.95 -2.39
C ALA A 162 17.91 11.26 -3.90
N ILE A 163 16.74 11.59 -4.44
CA ILE A 163 16.57 11.96 -5.86
C ILE A 163 17.21 13.33 -6.15
N PHE A 164 16.88 14.36 -5.35
CA PHE A 164 17.38 15.72 -5.61
C PHE A 164 18.89 15.86 -5.42
N PHE A 165 19.45 15.18 -4.42
CA PHE A 165 20.89 15.20 -4.14
C PHE A 165 21.68 14.08 -4.82
N GLN A 166 20.99 13.24 -5.63
CA GLN A 166 21.59 12.12 -6.37
C GLN A 166 22.46 11.21 -5.48
N MET A 167 21.88 10.76 -4.35
CA MET A 167 22.54 9.93 -3.34
C MET A 167 22.12 8.45 -3.46
N PRO A 168 22.85 7.59 -4.22
CA PRO A 168 22.45 6.19 -4.43
C PRO A 168 22.33 5.39 -3.13
N ALA A 169 23.29 5.54 -2.22
CA ALA A 169 23.25 4.83 -0.93
C ALA A 169 22.01 5.19 -0.10
N LEU A 170 21.61 6.47 -0.09
CA LEU A 170 20.37 6.90 0.58
C LEU A 170 19.15 6.31 -0.11
N SER A 171 19.12 6.28 -1.44
CA SER A 171 18.04 5.69 -2.24
C SER A 171 17.82 4.20 -1.92
N LEU A 172 18.92 3.43 -1.76
CA LEU A 172 18.84 2.01 -1.34
C LEU A 172 18.32 1.83 0.07
N ALA A 173 18.80 2.64 1.01
CA ALA A 173 18.34 2.62 2.39
C ALA A 173 16.84 2.95 2.46
N VAL A 174 16.38 3.95 1.70
CA VAL A 174 14.97 4.32 1.60
C VAL A 174 14.14 3.18 1.00
N SER A 175 14.61 2.53 -0.07
CA SER A 175 13.89 1.39 -0.67
C SER A 175 13.76 0.23 0.29
N SER A 176 14.83 -0.10 1.04
CA SER A 176 14.79 -1.13 2.09
C SER A 176 13.79 -0.77 3.18
N MET A 177 13.75 0.50 3.60
CA MET A 177 12.81 0.98 4.59
C MET A 177 11.37 0.92 4.07
N PHE A 178 11.11 1.30 2.80
CA PHE A 178 9.77 1.18 2.20
C PHE A 178 9.28 -0.26 2.15
N ILE A 179 10.13 -1.25 1.86
CA ILE A 179 9.73 -2.65 1.87
C ILE A 179 9.17 -3.04 3.24
N LEU A 180 9.87 -2.70 4.33
CA LEU A 180 9.43 -3.01 5.69
C LEU A 180 8.16 -2.24 6.07
N LEU A 181 8.11 -0.94 5.75
CA LEU A 181 6.95 -0.10 6.03
C LEU A 181 5.70 -0.55 5.28
N MET A 182 5.83 -0.91 4.00
CA MET A 182 4.69 -1.37 3.19
C MET A 182 4.22 -2.76 3.63
N ALA A 183 5.12 -3.66 3.99
CA ALA A 183 4.74 -4.94 4.60
C ALA A 183 3.96 -4.74 5.91
N GLY A 184 4.44 -3.86 6.79
CA GLY A 184 3.74 -3.48 8.02
C GLY A 184 2.38 -2.80 7.74
N LEU A 185 2.30 -1.95 6.72
CA LEU A 185 1.06 -1.26 6.35
C LEU A 185 0.01 -2.21 5.79
N ILE A 186 0.41 -3.23 5.02
CA ILE A 186 -0.49 -4.28 4.54
C ILE A 186 -1.08 -5.07 5.72
N LEU A 187 -0.24 -5.47 6.68
CA LEU A 187 -0.66 -6.14 7.90
C LEU A 187 -1.64 -5.28 8.70
N TYR A 188 -1.27 -4.05 8.98
CA TYR A 188 -2.08 -3.08 9.72
C TYR A 188 -3.41 -2.80 9.04
N GLN A 189 -3.40 -2.48 7.74
CA GLN A 189 -4.62 -2.15 6.99
C GLN A 189 -5.58 -3.34 6.92
N THR A 190 -5.08 -4.54 6.66
CA THR A 190 -5.91 -5.74 6.64
C THR A 190 -6.58 -5.98 7.99
N GLN A 191 -5.84 -5.78 9.08
CA GLN A 191 -6.40 -5.91 10.43
C GLN A 191 -7.43 -4.81 10.74
N GLN A 192 -7.19 -3.56 10.33
CA GLN A 192 -8.15 -2.47 10.49
C GLN A 192 -9.48 -2.77 9.81
N ILE A 193 -9.45 -3.38 8.62
CA ILE A 193 -10.67 -3.80 7.91
C ILE A 193 -11.41 -4.87 8.72
N ILE A 194 -10.71 -5.90 9.20
CA ILE A 194 -11.31 -7.04 9.92
C ILE A 194 -11.93 -6.58 11.25
N ASN A 195 -11.24 -5.69 11.95
CA ASN A 195 -11.66 -5.17 13.26
C ASN A 195 -12.69 -4.04 13.16
N GLY A 196 -13.08 -3.62 11.94
CA GLY A 196 -14.06 -2.56 11.72
C GLY A 196 -13.52 -1.14 11.93
N GLY A 197 -12.20 -0.97 12.02
CA GLY A 197 -11.54 0.35 12.08
C GLY A 197 -11.52 1.05 10.72
N GLU A 198 -11.49 0.28 9.61
CA GLU A 198 -11.68 0.80 8.26
C GLU A 198 -12.96 0.20 7.67
N THR A 199 -13.92 1.07 7.38
CA THR A 199 -15.24 0.66 6.85
C THR A 199 -15.45 1.04 5.39
N ASN A 200 -14.57 1.87 4.83
CA ASN A 200 -14.65 2.29 3.44
C ASN A 200 -13.73 1.43 2.56
N TYR A 201 -14.34 0.52 1.77
CA TYR A 201 -13.59 -0.40 0.92
C TYR A 201 -12.77 0.30 -0.18
N ILE A 202 -13.16 1.52 -0.63
CA ILE A 202 -12.38 2.31 -1.61
C ILE A 202 -11.08 2.80 -0.95
N MET A 203 -11.16 3.35 0.27
CA MET A 203 -9.98 3.81 1.00
C MET A 203 -9.05 2.66 1.36
N ALA A 204 -9.63 1.54 1.81
CA ALA A 204 -8.89 0.30 2.07
C ALA A 204 -8.15 -0.19 0.82
N THR A 205 -8.82 -0.18 -0.34
CA THR A 205 -8.21 -0.58 -1.63
C THR A 205 -7.07 0.35 -2.03
N ILE A 206 -7.24 1.68 -1.90
CA ILE A 206 -6.17 2.64 -2.19
C ILE A 206 -4.94 2.34 -1.33
N THR A 207 -5.13 2.19 -0.02
CA THR A 207 -4.02 1.94 0.90
C THR A 207 -3.26 0.67 0.54
N LEU A 208 -3.97 -0.43 0.26
CA LEU A 208 -3.35 -1.69 -0.15
C LEU A 208 -2.68 -1.59 -1.54
N PHE A 209 -3.33 -0.93 -2.51
CA PHE A 209 -2.77 -0.74 -3.84
C PHE A 209 -1.47 0.07 -3.79
N VAL A 210 -1.47 1.20 -3.08
CA VAL A 210 -0.28 2.04 -2.91
C VAL A 210 0.83 1.29 -2.17
N SER A 211 0.48 0.47 -1.17
CA SER A 211 1.46 -0.39 -0.49
C SER A 211 2.11 -1.38 -1.43
N LEU A 212 1.32 -2.06 -2.27
CA LEU A 212 1.83 -3.01 -3.27
C LEU A 212 2.70 -2.32 -4.34
N TYR A 213 2.26 -1.16 -4.81
CA TYR A 213 3.00 -0.37 -5.79
C TYR A 213 4.38 0.05 -5.24
N ASN A 214 4.43 0.61 -4.03
CA ASN A 214 5.70 1.01 -3.41
C ASN A 214 6.57 -0.19 -3.07
N LEU A 215 5.98 -1.31 -2.63
CA LEU A 215 6.69 -2.54 -2.35
C LEU A 215 7.36 -3.09 -3.62
N PHE A 216 6.61 -3.14 -4.72
CA PHE A 216 7.12 -3.58 -6.02
C PHE A 216 8.27 -2.69 -6.52
N THR A 217 8.07 -1.37 -6.54
CA THR A 217 9.11 -0.43 -6.99
C THR A 217 10.36 -0.47 -6.13
N SER A 218 10.19 -0.61 -4.81
CA SER A 218 11.32 -0.71 -3.89
C SER A 218 12.08 -2.03 -4.05
N MET A 219 11.38 -3.16 -4.25
CA MET A 219 12.02 -4.44 -4.55
C MET A 219 12.75 -4.41 -5.89
N LEU A 220 12.11 -3.85 -6.92
CA LEU A 220 12.72 -3.72 -8.24
C LEU A 220 14.00 -2.87 -8.18
N HIS A 221 13.97 -1.77 -7.41
CA HIS A 221 15.14 -0.90 -7.23
C HIS A 221 16.28 -1.62 -6.52
N LEU A 222 16.01 -2.38 -5.44
CA LEU A 222 17.04 -3.16 -4.75
C LEU A 222 17.60 -4.27 -5.62
N LEU A 223 16.75 -5.03 -6.29
CA LEU A 223 17.18 -6.11 -7.18
C LEU A 223 18.05 -5.58 -8.33
N GLY A 224 17.65 -4.45 -8.93
CA GLY A 224 18.43 -3.81 -9.98
C GLY A 224 19.79 -3.30 -9.53
N PHE A 225 19.87 -2.79 -8.29
CA PHE A 225 21.17 -2.39 -7.74
C PHE A 225 22.14 -3.57 -7.61
N PHE A 226 21.68 -4.66 -6.99
CA PHE A 226 22.55 -5.84 -6.81
C PHE A 226 22.90 -6.53 -8.14
N ALA A 227 22.01 -6.48 -9.14
CA ALA A 227 22.29 -7.03 -10.47
C ALA A 227 23.27 -6.18 -11.29
N GLY A 228 23.47 -4.91 -10.93
CA GLY A 228 24.43 -4.02 -11.62
C GLY A 228 25.84 -4.04 -11.02
N GLU A 229 26.05 -4.77 -9.92
CA GLU A 229 27.37 -4.98 -9.30
C GLU A 229 28.11 -6.22 -9.87
N ASP A 230 27.39 -7.08 -10.63
CA ASP A 230 27.95 -8.25 -11.33
C ASP A 230 28.30 -7.89 -12.79
#